data_ce907301a9abecae9a9152e290b9276d
#
_entry.id   ce907301a9abecae9a9152e290b9276d
#
_cell.length_a   1.000
_cell.length_b   1.000
_cell.length_c   1.000
_cell.angle_alpha   90.00
_cell.angle_beta   90.00
_cell.angle_gamma   90.00
#
_symmetry.space_group_name_H-M   'P 1'
#
loop_
_entity.id
_entity.type
_entity.pdbx_description
1 polymer ?
#
loop_
_entity_poly.entity_id
_entity_poly.type
_entity_poly.pdbx_seq_one_letter_code
_entity_poly.pdbx_strand_id
1 'polypeptide(L)'
;MAAGLYEAAFATLVRLYGHNARNMITGITLLAGFASTVGWPLSTALEAWIGWRGTCFAWAGLHLLLALPLNLSLPKLIDDTANQPVAIPQPVDAAPQAQPVPVGSAALLSLVFAITWFISTAMAAHLPALLKAGGATVAVALTAGALIGPAQVAGRLLEFGVLRRVHPLISARIAACLHPVGAVSLALFGAPAAIFFALVHGAGNGILTIAKGTLPLVLFGPKGYGERQGLLMVPARLAQALAPWLFGVFMAQYGANALWFSAGIGLVATIALLRLAPVQAS
;
A
#
# COMPACT_ATOMS: atom_id res chain seq x y z
N MET A 1 13.91 7.82 8.36
CA MET A 1 13.17 7.15 7.28
C MET A 1 11.65 7.23 7.40
N ALA A 2 11.05 7.22 8.59
CA ALA A 2 9.59 7.28 8.75
C ALA A 2 8.94 8.55 8.15
N ALA A 3 9.59 9.70 8.22
CA ALA A 3 9.05 10.98 7.70
C ALA A 3 8.89 11.05 6.17
N GLY A 4 9.54 10.17 5.42
CA GLY A 4 9.43 10.12 3.95
C GLY A 4 8.48 9.03 3.42
N LEU A 5 7.75 8.34 4.30
CA LEU A 5 6.84 7.27 3.93
C LEU A 5 5.40 7.77 3.78
N TYR A 6 4.59 7.01 3.09
CA TYR A 6 3.16 7.29 2.89
C TYR A 6 2.41 7.57 4.20
N GLU A 7 2.78 6.89 5.29
CA GLU A 7 2.12 7.03 6.59
C GLU A 7 2.21 8.46 7.14
N ALA A 8 3.37 9.11 6.98
CA ALA A 8 3.55 10.50 7.40
C ALA A 8 2.68 11.45 6.54
N ALA A 9 2.68 11.25 5.21
CA ALA A 9 1.84 12.03 4.31
C ALA A 9 0.34 11.83 4.61
N PHE A 10 -0.10 10.60 4.86
CA PHE A 10 -1.49 10.31 5.20
C PHE A 10 -1.89 10.93 6.54
N ALA A 11 -1.02 10.85 7.56
CA ALA A 11 -1.26 11.47 8.85
C ALA A 11 -1.40 13.00 8.73
N THR A 12 -0.55 13.63 7.92
CA THR A 12 -0.64 15.06 7.63
C THR A 12 -1.95 15.41 6.92
N LEU A 13 -2.34 14.65 5.90
CA LEU A 13 -3.59 14.88 5.18
C LEU A 13 -4.82 14.70 6.07
N VAL A 14 -4.83 13.68 6.93
CA VAL A 14 -5.94 13.45 7.85
C VAL A 14 -6.01 14.55 8.91
N ARG A 15 -4.86 15.05 9.39
CA ARG A 15 -4.81 16.18 10.30
C ARG A 15 -5.35 17.47 9.68
N LEU A 16 -5.07 17.70 8.38
CA LEU A 16 -5.52 18.90 7.65
C LEU A 16 -6.99 18.84 7.22
N TYR A 17 -7.46 17.67 6.76
CA TYR A 17 -8.76 17.53 6.07
C TYR A 17 -9.77 16.64 6.81
N GLY A 18 -9.39 16.02 7.95
CA GLY A 18 -10.27 15.16 8.75
C GLY A 18 -10.89 14.03 7.92
N HIS A 19 -12.20 13.88 7.98
CA HIS A 19 -12.96 12.88 7.22
C HIS A 19 -12.85 13.04 5.69
N ASN A 20 -12.59 14.24 5.20
CA ASN A 20 -12.46 14.54 3.78
C ASN A 20 -11.09 14.14 3.21
N ALA A 21 -10.15 13.68 4.03
CA ALA A 21 -8.80 13.30 3.62
C ALA A 21 -8.77 12.11 2.64
N ARG A 22 -9.84 11.30 2.53
CA ARG A 22 -9.91 10.14 1.63
C ARG A 22 -9.52 10.50 0.19
N ASN A 23 -10.14 11.53 -0.37
CA ASN A 23 -9.86 11.96 -1.74
C ASN A 23 -8.42 12.46 -1.91
N MET A 24 -7.88 13.14 -0.90
CA MET A 24 -6.50 13.63 -0.91
C MET A 24 -5.49 12.48 -0.82
N ILE A 25 -5.76 11.47 0.04
CA ILE A 25 -4.95 10.25 0.14
C ILE A 25 -4.93 9.52 -1.20
N THR A 26 -6.10 9.37 -1.85
CA THR A 26 -6.20 8.72 -3.16
C THR A 26 -5.43 9.50 -4.23
N GLY A 27 -5.57 10.85 -4.26
CA GLY A 27 -4.86 11.71 -5.20
C GLY A 27 -3.33 11.65 -5.04
N ILE A 28 -2.81 11.78 -3.81
CA ILE A 28 -1.37 11.74 -3.58
C ILE A 28 -0.78 10.36 -3.90
N THR A 29 -1.50 9.28 -3.61
CA THR A 29 -1.06 7.92 -3.97
C THR A 29 -1.07 7.67 -5.46
N LEU A 30 -2.00 8.28 -6.20
CA LEU A 30 -2.03 8.23 -7.66
C LEU A 30 -0.79 8.94 -8.24
N LEU A 31 -0.52 10.18 -7.83
CA LEU A 31 0.66 10.93 -8.25
C LEU A 31 1.97 10.19 -7.91
N ALA A 32 2.06 9.68 -6.68
CA ALA A 32 3.22 8.91 -6.25
C ALA A 32 3.37 7.57 -7.01
N GLY A 33 2.29 7.08 -7.64
CA GLY A 33 2.35 5.92 -8.54
C GLY A 33 3.26 6.13 -9.74
N PHE A 34 3.38 7.36 -10.22
CA PHE A 34 4.27 7.71 -11.33
C PHE A 34 5.72 7.87 -10.90
N ALA A 35 6.02 7.92 -9.60
CA ALA A 35 7.39 8.11 -9.11
C ALA A 35 8.33 6.99 -9.60
N SER A 36 7.87 5.74 -9.64
CA SER A 36 8.66 4.64 -10.19
C SER A 36 8.84 4.75 -11.71
N THR A 37 7.83 5.21 -12.43
CA THR A 37 7.87 5.40 -13.89
C THR A 37 8.90 6.44 -14.29
N VAL A 38 9.11 7.46 -13.47
CA VAL A 38 10.13 8.51 -13.69
C VAL A 38 11.44 8.14 -13.03
N GLY A 39 11.40 7.63 -11.80
CA GLY A 39 12.59 7.39 -10.98
C GLY A 39 13.50 6.30 -11.52
N TRP A 40 12.95 5.20 -12.06
CA TRP A 40 13.75 4.12 -12.64
C TRP A 40 14.54 4.55 -13.88
N PRO A 41 13.93 5.11 -14.94
CA PRO A 41 14.67 5.60 -16.09
C PRO A 41 15.69 6.68 -15.73
N LEU A 42 15.31 7.61 -14.85
CA LEU A 42 16.22 8.67 -14.42
C LEU A 42 17.42 8.10 -13.66
N SER A 43 17.21 7.16 -12.75
CA SER A 43 18.29 6.50 -12.01
C SER A 43 19.23 5.75 -12.95
N THR A 44 18.68 5.01 -13.91
CA THR A 44 19.49 4.28 -14.91
C THR A 44 20.31 5.23 -15.79
N ALA A 45 19.70 6.34 -16.23
CA ALA A 45 20.42 7.35 -17.02
C ALA A 45 21.54 8.02 -16.20
N LEU A 46 21.26 8.39 -14.95
CA LEU A 46 22.26 8.96 -14.05
C LEU A 46 23.39 7.96 -13.76
N GLU A 47 23.05 6.70 -13.53
CA GLU A 47 24.05 5.66 -13.27
C GLU A 47 24.99 5.46 -14.46
N ALA A 48 24.44 5.44 -15.67
CA ALA A 48 25.23 5.34 -16.89
C ALA A 48 26.12 6.55 -17.10
N TRP A 49 25.71 7.75 -16.64
CA TRP A 49 26.45 9.00 -16.90
C TRP A 49 27.46 9.33 -15.80
N ILE A 50 27.09 9.22 -14.53
CA ILE A 50 27.90 9.66 -13.38
C ILE A 50 28.20 8.52 -12.37
N GLY A 51 27.84 7.29 -12.72
CA GLY A 51 28.02 6.11 -11.89
C GLY A 51 27.10 6.07 -10.67
N TRP A 52 27.07 4.94 -9.95
CA TRP A 52 26.14 4.72 -8.85
C TRP A 52 26.32 5.71 -7.67
N ARG A 53 27.58 6.10 -7.34
CA ARG A 53 27.84 7.10 -6.28
C ARG A 53 27.32 8.48 -6.66
N GLY A 54 27.57 8.92 -7.90
CA GLY A 54 27.05 10.18 -8.44
C GLY A 54 25.52 10.20 -8.45
N THR A 55 24.88 9.10 -8.80
CA THR A 55 23.43 8.93 -8.76
C THR A 55 22.89 9.09 -7.34
N CYS A 56 23.54 8.49 -6.34
CA CYS A 56 23.15 8.70 -4.93
C CYS A 56 23.27 10.17 -4.51
N PHE A 57 24.33 10.88 -4.90
CA PHE A 57 24.49 12.31 -4.61
C PHE A 57 23.46 13.17 -5.35
N ALA A 58 23.13 12.84 -6.60
CA ALA A 58 22.07 13.53 -7.35
C ALA A 58 20.71 13.39 -6.66
N TRP A 59 20.33 12.19 -6.21
CA TRP A 59 19.12 11.97 -5.43
C TRP A 59 19.15 12.71 -4.08
N ALA A 60 20.27 12.69 -3.36
CA ALA A 60 20.42 13.46 -2.13
C ALA A 60 20.25 14.96 -2.37
N GLY A 61 20.84 15.50 -3.43
CA GLY A 61 20.66 16.89 -3.86
C GLY A 61 19.22 17.25 -4.16
N LEU A 62 18.48 16.39 -4.90
CA LEU A 62 17.05 16.57 -5.16
C LEU A 62 16.23 16.60 -3.87
N HIS A 63 16.55 15.74 -2.90
CA HIS A 63 15.86 15.74 -1.61
C HIS A 63 16.14 17.02 -0.81
N LEU A 64 17.38 17.50 -0.80
CA LEU A 64 17.76 18.72 -0.07
C LEU A 64 17.24 19.99 -0.74
N LEU A 65 17.33 20.08 -2.06
CA LEU A 65 17.04 21.33 -2.79
C LEU A 65 15.56 21.46 -3.19
N LEU A 66 14.85 20.35 -3.35
CA LEU A 66 13.45 20.35 -3.78
C LEU A 66 12.53 19.81 -2.69
N ALA A 67 12.76 18.59 -2.19
CA ALA A 67 11.83 17.96 -1.27
C ALA A 67 11.82 18.67 0.11
N LEU A 68 12.98 19.08 0.63
CA LEU A 68 13.04 19.77 1.93
C LEU A 68 12.34 21.13 1.92
N PRO A 69 12.59 22.06 0.97
CA PRO A 69 11.84 23.32 0.92
C PRO A 69 10.34 23.13 0.75
N LEU A 70 9.90 22.19 -0.10
CA LEU A 70 8.49 21.85 -0.26
C LEU A 70 7.86 21.35 1.04
N ASN A 71 8.56 20.51 1.81
CA ASN A 71 8.07 20.06 3.11
C ASN A 71 8.03 21.19 4.14
N LEU A 72 9.00 22.11 4.11
CA LEU A 72 9.02 23.29 5.01
C LEU A 72 7.93 24.31 4.68
N SER A 73 7.46 24.35 3.44
CA SER A 73 6.36 25.23 3.01
C SER A 73 4.96 24.71 3.37
N LEU A 74 4.85 23.48 3.90
CA LEU A 74 3.57 22.96 4.34
C LEU A 74 2.99 23.84 5.47
N PRO A 75 1.66 24.12 5.45
CA PRO A 75 1.00 24.90 6.47
C PRO A 75 1.25 24.31 7.85
N LYS A 76 1.78 25.12 8.77
CA LYS A 76 1.82 24.75 10.18
C LYS A 76 0.39 24.84 10.70
N LEU A 77 -0.16 23.73 11.17
CA LEU A 77 -1.40 23.79 11.93
C LEU A 77 -1.10 24.52 13.24
N ILE A 78 -1.65 25.70 13.39
CA ILE A 78 -1.75 26.35 14.68
C ILE A 78 -2.70 25.47 15.50
N ASP A 79 -2.23 24.95 16.61
CA ASP A 79 -3.10 24.26 17.57
C ASP A 79 -4.00 25.35 18.22
N ASP A 80 -5.11 25.70 17.55
CA ASP A 80 -6.12 26.62 18.09
C ASP A 80 -6.79 26.10 19.37
N THR A 81 -6.51 24.84 19.76
CA THR A 81 -7.00 24.28 21.03
C THR A 81 -6.33 24.88 22.25
N ALA A 82 -5.17 25.54 22.13
CA ALA A 82 -4.48 26.16 23.27
C ALA A 82 -5.05 27.55 23.63
N ASN A 83 -5.82 28.19 22.74
CA ASN A 83 -6.32 29.56 22.91
C ASN A 83 -7.86 29.69 22.84
N GLN A 84 -8.61 28.61 22.81
CA GLN A 84 -10.05 28.74 23.01
C GLN A 84 -10.30 29.01 24.51
N PRO A 85 -10.95 30.16 24.86
CA PRO A 85 -11.46 30.33 26.22
C PRO A 85 -12.30 29.09 26.55
N VAL A 86 -12.13 28.56 27.77
CA VAL A 86 -12.95 27.48 28.27
C VAL A 86 -14.40 27.89 28.12
N ALA A 87 -15.00 27.60 26.99
CA ALA A 87 -16.42 27.77 26.77
C ALA A 87 -17.11 26.81 27.75
N ILE A 88 -17.90 27.37 28.63
CA ILE A 88 -18.83 26.64 29.53
C ILE A 88 -19.51 25.59 28.66
N PRO A 89 -19.53 24.31 29.04
CA PRO A 89 -20.13 23.26 28.23
C PRO A 89 -21.61 23.59 28.01
N GLN A 90 -21.93 24.12 26.83
CA GLN A 90 -23.29 24.02 26.35
C GLN A 90 -23.56 22.54 26.06
N PRO A 91 -24.74 21.99 26.33
CA PRO A 91 -25.07 20.64 25.90
C PRO A 91 -24.96 20.60 24.37
N VAL A 92 -23.84 20.15 23.89
CA VAL A 92 -23.64 19.86 22.47
C VAL A 92 -24.55 18.69 22.20
N ASP A 93 -25.60 18.91 21.42
CA ASP A 93 -26.37 17.85 20.81
C ASP A 93 -25.37 16.82 20.31
N ALA A 94 -25.52 15.60 20.80
CA ALA A 94 -24.54 14.54 20.75
C ALA A 94 -23.86 14.45 19.37
N ALA A 95 -22.62 14.89 19.27
CA ALA A 95 -21.79 14.52 18.13
C ALA A 95 -21.92 13.01 17.95
N PRO A 96 -22.13 12.50 16.73
CA PRO A 96 -22.35 11.07 16.52
C PRO A 96 -21.27 10.31 17.28
N GLN A 97 -21.65 9.63 18.35
CA GLN A 97 -20.71 8.84 19.14
C GLN A 97 -20.14 7.80 18.19
N ALA A 98 -18.82 7.87 17.97
CA ALA A 98 -18.14 6.86 17.17
C ALA A 98 -18.55 5.50 17.72
N GLN A 99 -19.31 4.75 16.94
CA GLN A 99 -19.77 3.42 17.34
C GLN A 99 -18.54 2.60 17.75
N PRO A 100 -18.62 1.83 18.84
CA PRO A 100 -17.49 1.04 19.30
C PRO A 100 -17.06 0.11 18.18
N VAL A 101 -15.83 0.32 17.69
CA VAL A 101 -15.24 -0.56 16.68
C VAL A 101 -15.09 -1.94 17.30
N PRO A 102 -15.54 -3.03 16.64
CA PRO A 102 -15.48 -4.37 17.19
C PRO A 102 -14.06 -4.69 17.68
N VAL A 103 -13.99 -5.25 18.89
CA VAL A 103 -12.73 -5.71 19.47
C VAL A 103 -12.07 -6.68 18.49
N GLY A 104 -10.83 -6.41 18.10
CA GLY A 104 -10.12 -7.22 17.11
C GLY A 104 -10.04 -6.66 15.67
N SER A 105 -10.87 -5.66 15.31
CA SER A 105 -10.79 -5.06 13.95
C SER A 105 -9.43 -4.46 13.65
N ALA A 106 -8.76 -3.85 14.63
CA ALA A 106 -7.41 -3.34 14.48
C ALA A 106 -6.39 -4.47 14.24
N ALA A 107 -6.51 -5.58 14.96
CA ALA A 107 -5.63 -6.75 14.78
C ALA A 107 -5.85 -7.40 13.40
N LEU A 108 -7.11 -7.55 12.96
CA LEU A 108 -7.42 -8.07 11.62
C LEU A 108 -6.85 -7.15 10.52
N LEU A 109 -7.01 -5.85 10.66
CA LEU A 109 -6.48 -4.90 9.67
C LEU A 109 -4.96 -4.90 9.64
N SER A 110 -4.31 -4.97 10.80
CA SER A 110 -2.86 -5.10 10.92
C SER A 110 -2.33 -6.38 10.28
N LEU A 111 -3.03 -7.52 10.49
CA LEU A 111 -2.74 -8.80 9.84
C LEU A 111 -2.85 -8.68 8.30
N VAL A 112 -3.91 -8.06 7.80
CA VAL A 112 -4.07 -7.82 6.36
C VAL A 112 -2.91 -7.01 5.80
N PHE A 113 -2.51 -5.94 6.49
CA PHE A 113 -1.36 -5.13 6.06
C PHE A 113 -0.05 -5.91 6.12
N ALA A 114 0.16 -6.73 7.15
CA ALA A 114 1.35 -7.57 7.26
C ALA A 114 1.44 -8.56 6.08
N ILE A 115 0.36 -9.29 5.79
CA ILE A 115 0.32 -10.27 4.71
C ILE A 115 0.48 -9.60 3.34
N THR A 116 -0.24 -8.52 3.08
CA THR A 116 -0.19 -7.86 1.76
C THR A 116 1.17 -7.22 1.49
N TRP A 117 1.81 -6.66 2.50
CA TRP A 117 3.18 -6.14 2.38
C TRP A 117 4.23 -7.24 2.25
N PHE A 118 4.07 -8.36 2.97
CA PHE A 118 4.90 -9.55 2.78
C PHE A 118 4.84 -10.01 1.32
N ILE A 119 3.63 -10.25 0.79
CA ILE A 119 3.42 -10.71 -0.58
C ILE A 119 4.01 -9.74 -1.59
N SER A 120 3.72 -8.43 -1.44
CA SER A 120 4.22 -7.40 -2.35
C SER A 120 5.75 -7.40 -2.43
N THR A 121 6.42 -7.51 -1.28
CA THR A 121 7.88 -7.49 -1.21
C THR A 121 8.49 -8.81 -1.68
N ALA A 122 7.89 -9.96 -1.34
CA ALA A 122 8.31 -11.26 -1.82
C ALA A 122 8.24 -11.34 -3.35
N MET A 123 7.13 -10.87 -3.95
CA MET A 123 6.99 -10.84 -5.41
C MET A 123 7.97 -9.86 -6.06
N ALA A 124 8.18 -8.68 -5.47
CA ALA A 124 9.16 -7.72 -6.00
C ALA A 124 10.59 -8.29 -6.04
N ALA A 125 10.96 -9.10 -5.03
CA ALA A 125 12.29 -9.69 -4.93
C ALA A 125 12.47 -10.96 -5.81
N HIS A 126 11.43 -11.78 -5.92
CA HIS A 126 11.59 -13.15 -6.43
C HIS A 126 10.78 -13.46 -7.69
N LEU A 127 9.91 -12.58 -8.19
CA LEU A 127 9.02 -12.91 -9.30
C LEU A 127 9.76 -13.42 -10.56
N PRO A 128 10.86 -12.80 -11.04
CA PRO A 128 11.54 -13.32 -12.22
C PRO A 128 12.10 -14.73 -12.01
N ALA A 129 12.64 -15.00 -10.82
CA ALA A 129 13.16 -16.33 -10.48
C ALA A 129 12.02 -17.35 -10.34
N LEU A 130 10.91 -16.97 -9.74
CA LEU A 130 9.71 -17.79 -9.57
C LEU A 130 9.10 -18.18 -10.91
N LEU A 131 8.97 -17.22 -11.83
CA LEU A 131 8.46 -17.47 -13.19
C LEU A 131 9.38 -18.43 -13.97
N LYS A 132 10.71 -18.25 -13.86
CA LYS A 132 11.68 -19.15 -14.48
C LYS A 132 11.60 -20.54 -13.89
N ALA A 133 11.45 -20.69 -12.58
CA ALA A 133 11.23 -21.99 -11.93
C ALA A 133 9.93 -22.66 -12.38
N GLY A 134 8.91 -21.88 -12.76
CA GLY A 134 7.65 -22.33 -13.37
C GLY A 134 7.72 -22.56 -14.90
N GLY A 135 8.92 -22.57 -15.50
CA GLY A 135 9.13 -22.86 -16.91
C GLY A 135 8.99 -21.64 -17.87
N ALA A 136 8.87 -20.42 -17.34
CA ALA A 136 8.83 -19.24 -18.19
C ALA A 136 10.21 -18.92 -18.80
N THR A 137 10.21 -18.46 -20.04
CA THR A 137 11.43 -17.91 -20.65
C THR A 137 11.87 -16.62 -19.98
N VAL A 138 13.14 -16.25 -20.14
CA VAL A 138 13.66 -14.98 -19.60
C VAL A 138 12.85 -13.79 -20.12
N ALA A 139 12.49 -13.79 -21.40
CA ALA A 139 11.69 -12.75 -22.02
C ALA A 139 10.30 -12.59 -21.33
N VAL A 140 9.60 -13.70 -21.13
CA VAL A 140 8.29 -13.70 -20.43
C VAL A 140 8.44 -13.20 -18.99
N ALA A 141 9.47 -13.65 -18.26
CA ALA A 141 9.72 -13.23 -16.88
C ALA A 141 9.99 -11.73 -16.76
N LEU A 142 10.80 -11.17 -17.67
CA LEU A 142 11.10 -9.73 -17.70
C LEU A 142 9.86 -8.92 -18.10
N THR A 143 9.10 -9.37 -19.10
CA THR A 143 7.85 -8.68 -19.52
C THR A 143 6.83 -8.68 -18.39
N ALA A 144 6.61 -9.80 -17.73
CA ALA A 144 5.69 -9.89 -16.59
C ALA A 144 6.14 -8.95 -15.45
N GLY A 145 7.43 -8.94 -15.11
CA GLY A 145 7.98 -8.02 -14.11
C GLY A 145 7.76 -6.55 -14.46
N ALA A 146 8.00 -6.19 -15.74
CA ALA A 146 7.82 -4.82 -16.23
C ALA A 146 6.34 -4.36 -16.21
N LEU A 147 5.39 -5.28 -16.37
CA LEU A 147 3.96 -4.97 -16.38
C LEU A 147 3.37 -4.70 -14.99
N ILE A 148 4.02 -5.10 -13.91
CA ILE A 148 3.51 -4.86 -12.55
C ILE A 148 3.35 -3.36 -12.28
N GLY A 149 4.33 -2.54 -12.64
CA GLY A 149 4.28 -1.09 -12.44
C GLY A 149 3.08 -0.43 -13.13
N PRO A 150 2.94 -0.57 -14.45
CA PRO A 150 1.76 -0.09 -15.19
C PRO A 150 0.43 -0.63 -14.62
N ALA A 151 0.38 -1.91 -14.25
CA ALA A 151 -0.82 -2.49 -13.63
C ALA A 151 -1.16 -1.86 -12.27
N GLN A 152 -0.17 -1.52 -11.45
CA GLN A 152 -0.39 -0.78 -10.20
C GLN A 152 -0.98 0.60 -10.46
N VAL A 153 -0.47 1.33 -11.46
CA VAL A 153 -1.00 2.63 -11.84
C VAL A 153 -2.44 2.49 -12.33
N ALA A 154 -2.71 1.51 -13.20
CA ALA A 154 -4.07 1.22 -13.69
C ALA A 154 -5.03 0.90 -12.53
N GLY A 155 -4.62 0.10 -11.55
CA GLY A 155 -5.39 -0.19 -10.34
C GLY A 155 -5.71 1.07 -9.53
N ARG A 156 -4.76 1.99 -9.38
CA ARG A 156 -4.98 3.28 -8.69
C ARG A 156 -5.91 4.21 -9.48
N LEU A 157 -5.80 4.22 -10.81
CA LEU A 157 -6.74 4.96 -11.67
C LEU A 157 -8.15 4.39 -11.55
N LEU A 158 -8.31 3.07 -11.52
CA LEU A 158 -9.59 2.40 -11.32
C LEU A 158 -10.20 2.77 -9.95
N GLU A 159 -9.39 2.76 -8.89
CA GLU A 159 -9.84 3.20 -7.55
C GLU A 159 -10.27 4.67 -7.57
N PHE A 160 -9.46 5.55 -8.15
CA PHE A 160 -9.76 6.98 -8.23
C PHE A 160 -11.00 7.28 -9.09
N GLY A 161 -11.15 6.62 -10.23
CA GLY A 161 -12.26 6.88 -11.18
C GLY A 161 -13.58 6.24 -10.76
N VAL A 162 -13.54 4.96 -10.45
CA VAL A 162 -14.73 4.09 -10.30
C VAL A 162 -14.95 3.67 -8.85
N LEU A 163 -13.96 3.01 -8.23
CA LEU A 163 -14.12 2.38 -6.92
C LEU A 163 -14.23 3.37 -5.77
N ARG A 164 -13.82 4.64 -5.94
CA ARG A 164 -14.03 5.69 -4.92
C ARG A 164 -15.50 5.91 -4.57
N ARG A 165 -16.42 5.50 -5.44
CA ARG A 165 -17.88 5.61 -5.25
C ARG A 165 -18.44 4.53 -4.32
N VAL A 166 -17.68 3.48 -4.07
CA VAL A 166 -18.06 2.39 -3.18
C VAL A 166 -17.34 2.51 -1.84
N HIS A 167 -17.78 1.73 -0.85
CA HIS A 167 -17.12 1.73 0.46
C HIS A 167 -15.69 1.17 0.34
N PRO A 168 -14.66 1.78 0.99
CA PRO A 168 -13.25 1.36 0.89
C PRO A 168 -13.01 -0.11 1.22
N LEU A 169 -13.80 -0.73 2.10
CA LEU A 169 -13.72 -2.16 2.36
C LEU A 169 -14.04 -3.01 1.14
N ILE A 170 -14.96 -2.57 0.27
CA ILE A 170 -15.30 -3.32 -0.95
C ILE A 170 -14.13 -3.30 -1.91
N SER A 171 -13.55 -2.11 -2.17
CA SER A 171 -12.34 -1.97 -2.98
C SER A 171 -11.19 -2.84 -2.44
N ALA A 172 -10.96 -2.81 -1.13
CA ALA A 172 -9.90 -3.58 -0.50
C ALA A 172 -10.13 -5.10 -0.61
N ARG A 173 -11.39 -5.57 -0.47
CA ARG A 173 -11.75 -6.99 -0.63
C ARG A 173 -11.51 -7.47 -2.05
N ILE A 174 -11.97 -6.70 -3.05
CA ILE A 174 -11.70 -6.99 -4.46
C ILE A 174 -10.19 -7.07 -4.70
N ALA A 175 -9.45 -6.07 -4.26
CA ALA A 175 -8.01 -5.99 -4.46
C ALA A 175 -7.24 -7.14 -3.78
N ALA A 176 -7.66 -7.54 -2.57
CA ALA A 176 -7.04 -8.65 -1.85
C ALA A 176 -7.26 -10.01 -2.54
N CYS A 177 -8.39 -10.21 -3.23
CA CYS A 177 -8.67 -11.42 -4.01
C CYS A 177 -7.77 -11.54 -5.25
N LEU A 178 -7.30 -10.43 -5.82
CA LEU A 178 -6.57 -10.45 -7.09
C LEU A 178 -5.26 -11.23 -7.00
N HIS A 179 -4.51 -11.12 -5.89
CA HIS A 179 -3.29 -11.88 -5.74
C HIS A 179 -3.51 -13.39 -5.65
N PRO A 180 -4.37 -13.93 -4.75
CA PRO A 180 -4.66 -15.36 -4.72
C PRO A 180 -5.13 -15.90 -6.06
N VAL A 181 -6.04 -15.19 -6.75
CA VAL A 181 -6.53 -15.59 -8.08
C VAL A 181 -5.39 -15.66 -9.09
N GLY A 182 -4.55 -14.65 -9.15
CA GLY A 182 -3.38 -14.65 -10.03
C GLY A 182 -2.38 -15.74 -9.67
N ALA A 183 -2.06 -15.92 -8.38
CA ALA A 183 -1.10 -16.93 -7.91
C ALA A 183 -1.58 -18.36 -8.18
N VAL A 184 -2.87 -18.65 -7.95
CA VAL A 184 -3.47 -19.94 -8.29
C VAL A 184 -3.45 -20.17 -9.80
N SER A 185 -3.81 -19.14 -10.61
CA SER A 185 -3.73 -19.25 -12.06
C SER A 185 -2.31 -19.54 -12.54
N LEU A 186 -1.31 -18.86 -11.97
CA LEU A 186 0.09 -19.10 -12.32
C LEU A 186 0.57 -20.50 -11.87
N ALA A 187 0.13 -20.97 -10.70
CA ALA A 187 0.47 -22.29 -10.19
C ALA A 187 -0.14 -23.43 -11.04
N LEU A 188 -1.36 -23.24 -11.57
CA LEU A 188 -2.06 -24.24 -12.37
C LEU A 188 -1.63 -24.26 -13.84
N PHE A 189 -1.44 -23.09 -14.44
CA PHE A 189 -1.22 -22.94 -15.88
C PHE A 189 0.25 -22.62 -16.23
N GLY A 190 1.11 -22.34 -15.25
CA GLY A 190 2.52 -22.02 -15.46
C GLY A 190 2.77 -20.77 -16.29
N ALA A 191 3.82 -20.80 -17.13
CA ALA A 191 4.27 -19.67 -17.92
C ALA A 191 3.18 -18.92 -18.73
N PRO A 192 2.17 -19.57 -19.34
CA PRO A 192 1.08 -18.88 -20.02
C PRO A 192 0.30 -17.89 -19.14
N ALA A 193 0.20 -18.18 -17.83
CA ALA A 193 -0.51 -17.30 -16.90
C ALA A 193 0.36 -16.16 -16.33
N ALA A 194 1.65 -16.07 -16.69
CA ALA A 194 2.58 -15.11 -16.10
C ALA A 194 2.14 -13.64 -16.30
N ILE A 195 1.67 -13.29 -17.49
CA ILE A 195 1.19 -11.93 -17.79
C ILE A 195 -0.11 -11.64 -17.03
N PHE A 196 -1.04 -12.59 -16.99
CA PHE A 196 -2.28 -12.45 -16.22
C PHE A 196 -1.97 -12.23 -14.74
N PHE A 197 -1.08 -13.05 -14.16
CA PHE A 197 -0.62 -12.87 -12.78
C PHE A 197 -0.07 -11.46 -12.54
N ALA A 198 0.84 -10.99 -13.40
CA ALA A 198 1.47 -9.68 -13.25
C ALA A 198 0.44 -8.54 -13.26
N LEU A 199 -0.56 -8.61 -14.15
CA LEU A 199 -1.61 -7.60 -14.27
C LEU A 199 -2.53 -7.60 -13.03
N VAL A 200 -3.04 -8.74 -12.60
CA VAL A 200 -3.97 -8.80 -11.47
C VAL A 200 -3.27 -8.53 -10.14
N HIS A 201 -2.06 -9.07 -9.93
CA HIS A 201 -1.26 -8.80 -8.75
C HIS A 201 -0.88 -7.31 -8.67
N GLY A 202 -0.42 -6.73 -9.79
CA GLY A 202 -0.08 -5.32 -9.87
C GLY A 202 -1.28 -4.42 -9.57
N ALA A 203 -2.42 -4.66 -10.23
CA ALA A 203 -3.65 -3.88 -10.00
C ALA A 203 -4.12 -3.97 -8.53
N GLY A 204 -4.14 -5.18 -7.96
CA GLY A 204 -4.48 -5.40 -6.54
C GLY A 204 -3.55 -4.63 -5.60
N ASN A 205 -2.24 -4.69 -5.83
CA ASN A 205 -1.25 -3.98 -5.03
C ASN A 205 -1.41 -2.45 -5.14
N GLY A 206 -1.77 -1.94 -6.33
CA GLY A 206 -2.09 -0.54 -6.55
C GLY A 206 -3.26 -0.05 -5.70
N ILE A 207 -4.38 -0.77 -5.72
CA ILE A 207 -5.59 -0.46 -4.93
C ILE A 207 -5.31 -0.60 -3.42
N LEU A 208 -4.62 -1.68 -2.98
CA LEU A 208 -4.29 -1.90 -1.57
C LEU A 208 -3.38 -0.81 -1.00
N THR A 209 -2.55 -0.17 -1.83
CA THR A 209 -1.75 0.98 -1.40
C THR A 209 -2.62 2.16 -0.96
N ILE A 210 -3.74 2.41 -1.66
CA ILE A 210 -4.73 3.42 -1.29
C ILE A 210 -5.53 2.97 -0.06
N ALA A 211 -5.99 1.71 -0.06
CA ALA A 211 -6.76 1.13 1.03
C ALA A 211 -6.03 1.21 2.37
N LYS A 212 -4.72 1.06 2.38
CA LYS A 212 -3.87 1.20 3.56
C LYS A 212 -4.01 2.57 4.26
N GLY A 213 -4.20 3.64 3.49
CA GLY A 213 -4.43 4.97 4.05
C GLY A 213 -5.91 5.25 4.37
N THR A 214 -6.82 4.70 3.57
CA THR A 214 -8.25 5.02 3.70
C THR A 214 -9.01 4.13 4.68
N LEU A 215 -8.65 2.84 4.82
CA LEU A 215 -9.33 1.93 5.74
C LEU A 215 -9.21 2.34 7.21
N PRO A 216 -8.03 2.70 7.75
CA PRO A 216 -7.93 3.16 9.13
C PRO A 216 -8.73 4.44 9.38
N LEU A 217 -8.82 5.34 8.38
CA LEU A 217 -9.62 6.55 8.48
C LEU A 217 -11.13 6.24 8.55
N VAL A 218 -11.62 5.35 7.68
CA VAL A 218 -13.05 5.02 7.59
C VAL A 218 -13.50 4.14 8.75
N LEU A 219 -12.66 3.21 9.22
CA LEU A 219 -13.01 2.28 10.29
C LEU A 219 -12.90 2.92 11.68
N PHE A 220 -11.95 3.82 11.89
CA PHE A 220 -11.61 4.32 13.22
C PHE A 220 -11.71 5.85 13.35
N GLY A 221 -12.00 6.56 12.27
CA GLY A 221 -12.09 8.01 12.25
C GLY A 221 -10.74 8.74 12.25
N PRO A 222 -10.76 10.07 12.15
CA PRO A 222 -9.56 10.89 12.01
C PRO A 222 -8.81 11.12 13.34
N LYS A 223 -9.50 11.05 14.49
CA LYS A 223 -8.89 11.29 15.81
C LYS A 223 -7.83 10.23 16.11
N GLY A 224 -6.60 10.65 16.42
CA GLY A 224 -5.49 9.74 16.69
C GLY A 224 -5.04 8.90 15.48
N TYR A 225 -5.37 9.31 14.25
CA TYR A 225 -5.07 8.55 13.04
C TYR A 225 -3.57 8.24 12.89
N GLY A 226 -2.70 9.22 13.11
CA GLY A 226 -1.25 9.04 12.91
C GLY A 226 -0.65 7.97 13.84
N GLU A 227 -0.99 8.02 15.12
CA GLU A 227 -0.53 7.03 16.11
C GLU A 227 -1.07 5.64 15.77
N ARG A 228 -2.37 5.54 15.49
CA ARG A 228 -3.02 4.29 15.11
C ARG A 228 -2.44 3.71 13.83
N GLN A 229 -2.21 4.55 12.82
CA GLN A 229 -1.59 4.14 11.56
C GLN A 229 -0.18 3.60 11.81
N GLY A 230 0.59 4.26 12.67
CA GLY A 230 1.91 3.78 13.07
C GLY A 230 1.86 2.37 13.68
N LEU A 231 0.98 2.16 14.67
CA LEU A 231 0.83 0.86 15.34
C LEU A 231 0.34 -0.24 14.38
N LEU A 232 -0.64 0.05 13.53
CA LEU A 232 -1.16 -0.90 12.54
C LEU A 232 -0.09 -1.34 11.54
N MET A 233 0.89 -0.47 11.26
CA MET A 233 1.94 -0.75 10.27
C MET A 233 3.16 -1.46 10.84
N VAL A 234 3.32 -1.59 12.17
CA VAL A 234 4.49 -2.29 12.77
C VAL A 234 4.61 -3.74 12.26
N PRO A 235 3.59 -4.60 12.36
CA PRO A 235 3.70 -5.97 11.84
C PRO A 235 3.94 -6.01 10.32
N ALA A 236 3.35 -5.07 9.57
CA ALA A 236 3.57 -4.98 8.14
C ALA A 236 5.03 -4.66 7.79
N ARG A 237 5.69 -3.78 8.54
CA ARG A 237 7.11 -3.45 8.33
C ARG A 237 8.03 -4.59 8.68
N LEU A 238 7.74 -5.33 9.75
CA LEU A 238 8.48 -6.56 10.10
C LEU A 238 8.30 -7.63 9.02
N ALA A 239 7.07 -7.89 8.60
CA ALA A 239 6.78 -8.84 7.53
C ALA A 239 7.47 -8.46 6.22
N GLN A 240 7.46 -7.16 5.86
CA GLN A 240 8.14 -6.62 4.69
C GLN A 240 9.66 -6.86 4.74
N ALA A 241 10.30 -6.62 5.89
CA ALA A 241 11.73 -6.80 6.04
C ALA A 241 12.15 -8.28 5.94
N LEU A 242 11.32 -9.18 6.45
CA LEU A 242 11.57 -10.62 6.43
C LEU A 242 11.19 -11.30 5.11
N ALA A 243 10.31 -10.68 4.31
CA ALA A 243 9.72 -11.31 3.13
C ALA A 243 10.74 -11.83 2.10
N PRO A 244 11.79 -11.08 1.70
CA PRO A 244 12.75 -11.59 0.72
C PRO A 244 13.46 -12.85 1.21
N TRP A 245 13.86 -12.87 2.48
CA TRP A 245 14.55 -14.01 3.06
C TRP A 245 13.63 -15.21 3.22
N LEU A 246 12.49 -15.05 3.90
CA LEU A 246 11.55 -16.14 4.14
C LEU A 246 11.03 -16.75 2.83
N PHE A 247 10.60 -15.92 1.91
CA PHE A 247 10.11 -16.40 0.63
C PHE A 247 11.21 -17.05 -0.22
N GLY A 248 12.45 -16.53 -0.12
CA GLY A 248 13.62 -17.13 -0.74
C GLY A 248 13.90 -18.55 -0.24
N VAL A 249 13.79 -18.78 1.07
CA VAL A 249 13.90 -20.13 1.67
C VAL A 249 12.81 -21.05 1.13
N PHE A 250 11.55 -20.58 1.07
CA PHE A 250 10.45 -21.37 0.47
C PHE A 250 10.73 -21.69 -1.00
N MET A 251 11.22 -20.72 -1.78
CA MET A 251 11.57 -20.97 -3.18
C MET A 251 12.71 -21.95 -3.34
N ALA A 252 13.74 -21.87 -2.50
CA ALA A 252 14.86 -22.82 -2.55
C ALA A 252 14.42 -24.26 -2.27
N GLN A 253 13.43 -24.43 -1.39
CA GLN A 253 12.93 -25.75 -1.00
C GLN A 253 11.84 -26.30 -1.92
N TYR A 254 10.93 -25.45 -2.39
CA TYR A 254 9.71 -25.87 -3.11
C TYR A 254 9.63 -25.35 -4.55
N GLY A 255 10.61 -24.57 -5.01
CA GLY A 255 10.62 -24.00 -6.37
C GLY A 255 9.36 -23.17 -6.65
N ALA A 256 8.74 -23.42 -7.81
CA ALA A 256 7.50 -22.74 -8.23
C ALA A 256 6.31 -23.01 -7.29
N ASN A 257 6.32 -24.11 -6.53
CA ASN A 257 5.25 -24.43 -5.57
C ASN A 257 5.18 -23.43 -4.39
N ALA A 258 6.20 -22.58 -4.18
CA ALA A 258 6.13 -21.46 -3.24
C ALA A 258 4.94 -20.51 -3.55
N LEU A 259 4.39 -20.55 -4.76
CA LEU A 259 3.15 -19.85 -5.13
C LEU A 259 1.94 -20.25 -4.27
N TRP A 260 1.81 -21.52 -3.93
CA TRP A 260 0.70 -22.00 -3.10
C TRP A 260 0.74 -21.39 -1.69
N PHE A 261 1.95 -21.21 -1.14
CA PHE A 261 2.11 -20.49 0.12
C PHE A 261 1.63 -19.04 0.01
N SER A 262 2.07 -18.30 -1.04
CA SER A 262 1.65 -16.92 -1.23
C SER A 262 0.15 -16.78 -1.51
N ALA A 263 -0.44 -17.71 -2.27
CA ALA A 263 -1.88 -17.78 -2.50
C ALA A 263 -2.66 -18.01 -1.20
N GLY A 264 -2.18 -18.96 -0.38
CA GLY A 264 -2.79 -19.31 0.89
C GLY A 264 -2.83 -18.13 1.87
N ILE A 265 -1.69 -17.46 2.09
CA ILE A 265 -1.67 -16.29 2.97
C ILE A 265 -2.47 -15.11 2.38
N GLY A 266 -2.49 -14.94 1.05
CA GLY A 266 -3.35 -13.97 0.38
C GLY A 266 -4.85 -14.24 0.60
N LEU A 267 -5.24 -15.51 0.59
CA LEU A 267 -6.61 -15.92 0.94
C LEU A 267 -6.94 -15.60 2.41
N VAL A 268 -6.00 -15.82 3.34
CA VAL A 268 -6.16 -15.42 4.75
C VAL A 268 -6.40 -13.92 4.87
N ALA A 269 -5.65 -13.09 4.15
CA ALA A 269 -5.87 -11.64 4.14
C ALA A 269 -7.26 -11.27 3.59
N THR A 270 -7.71 -11.97 2.54
CA THR A 270 -9.05 -11.77 1.97
C THR A 270 -10.14 -12.14 2.98
N ILE A 271 -10.03 -13.29 3.63
CA ILE A 271 -10.98 -13.73 4.68
C ILE A 271 -10.99 -12.74 5.86
N ALA A 272 -9.82 -12.25 6.29
CA ALA A 272 -9.74 -11.25 7.34
C ALA A 272 -10.47 -9.95 6.97
N LEU A 273 -10.35 -9.49 5.71
CA LEU A 273 -11.11 -8.33 5.22
C LEU A 273 -12.63 -8.59 5.14
N LEU A 274 -13.05 -9.81 4.85
CA LEU A 274 -14.48 -10.18 4.85
C LEU A 274 -15.10 -10.14 6.26
N ARG A 275 -14.28 -10.43 7.29
CA ARG A 275 -14.70 -10.36 8.72
C ARG A 275 -14.81 -8.93 9.23
N LEU A 276 -14.19 -7.94 8.59
CA LEU A 276 -14.35 -6.53 8.94
C LEU A 276 -15.73 -6.05 8.44
N ALA A 277 -16.55 -5.52 9.34
CA ALA A 277 -17.82 -4.89 8.98
C ALA A 277 -17.62 -3.39 8.70
N PRO A 278 -18.33 -2.80 7.71
CA PRO A 278 -18.39 -1.35 7.58
C PRO A 278 -19.07 -0.78 8.83
N VAL A 279 -18.53 0.28 9.40
CA VAL A 279 -19.22 1.06 10.41
C VAL A 279 -20.42 1.69 9.70
N GLN A 280 -21.64 1.33 10.10
CA GLN A 280 -22.85 1.91 9.55
C GLN A 280 -22.88 3.40 9.93
N ALA A 281 -22.87 4.28 8.93
CA ALA A 281 -23.21 5.67 9.13
C ALA A 281 -24.72 5.70 9.45
N SER A 282 -25.06 5.96 10.72
CA SER A 282 -26.42 6.29 11.15
C SER A 282 -26.76 7.71 10.75
#